data_3bfa078fb5f4c64d42e2fe8ab904ffe6
#
_entry.id   3bfa078fb5f4c64d42e2fe8ab904ffe6
#
_cell.length_a   1.000
_cell.length_b   1.000
_cell.length_c   1.000
_cell.angle_alpha   90.00
_cell.angle_beta   90.00
_cell.angle_gamma   90.00
#
_symmetry.space_group_name_H-M   'P 1'
#
loop_
_entity.id
_entity.type
_entity.pdbx_description
1 polymer ?
#
loop_
_entity_poly.entity_id
_entity_poly.type
_entity_poly.pdbx_seq_one_letter_code
_entity_poly.pdbx_strand_id
1 'polypeptide(L)'
;HADADHFNAIPEILKRFSVGAVYVSPLMLEDETPTIEILFAAIREAKVPIRTLSRSDRLTAAGTTLTVLHPTAAGIEETHHGSLDNANSIVLSIEHTGRRILLTGDLESAGLEALLAERPLDCDVILAPHHGSRHSRPVDFALWSDPEWTIAITGLSDLPPDVAAAYRAPGRRLIHTGRSGAVLVRLADGEISLSCQRP
;
A
#
# COMPACT_ATOMS: atom_id res chain seq x y z
N HIS A 1 -0.93 -8.07 0.78
CA HIS A 1 -1.69 -9.22 0.27
C HIS A 1 -0.77 -10.34 -0.23
N ALA A 2 -1.32 -11.45 -0.68
CA ALA A 2 -0.58 -12.68 -0.94
C ALA A 2 0.08 -12.78 -2.33
N ASP A 3 0.07 -11.74 -3.14
CA ASP A 3 0.70 -11.76 -4.46
C ASP A 3 2.22 -11.61 -4.37
N ALA A 4 2.94 -12.42 -5.14
CA ALA A 4 4.38 -12.58 -5.04
C ALA A 4 5.18 -11.30 -5.29
N ASP A 5 4.73 -10.39 -6.13
CA ASP A 5 5.39 -9.12 -6.42
C ASP A 5 5.37 -8.14 -5.23
N HIS A 6 4.53 -8.40 -4.21
CA HIS A 6 4.46 -7.61 -2.99
C HIS A 6 5.34 -8.14 -1.86
N PHE A 7 5.72 -9.41 -1.86
CA PHE A 7 6.53 -10.00 -0.78
C PHE A 7 7.82 -10.69 -1.23
N ASN A 8 8.07 -10.84 -2.52
CA ASN A 8 9.24 -11.58 -3.05
C ASN A 8 10.60 -11.02 -2.60
N ALA A 9 10.68 -9.77 -2.18
CA ALA A 9 11.90 -9.18 -1.64
C ALA A 9 12.16 -9.49 -0.16
N ILE A 10 11.15 -9.96 0.59
CA ILE A 10 11.25 -10.18 2.04
C ILE A 10 12.37 -11.16 2.40
N PRO A 11 12.55 -12.32 1.72
CA PRO A 11 13.63 -13.24 2.01
C PRO A 11 15.03 -12.60 1.91
N GLU A 12 15.24 -11.71 0.94
CA GLU A 12 16.52 -10.98 0.82
C GLU A 12 16.68 -9.88 1.87
N ILE A 13 15.60 -9.24 2.29
CA ILE A 13 15.60 -8.26 3.38
C ILE A 13 15.98 -8.95 4.68
N LEU A 14 15.43 -10.13 4.97
CA LEU A 14 15.73 -10.91 6.17
C LEU A 14 17.20 -11.32 6.28
N LYS A 15 17.88 -11.54 5.12
CA LYS A 15 19.31 -11.87 5.09
C LYS A 15 20.22 -10.66 5.32
N ARG A 16 19.75 -9.46 5.00
CA ARG A 16 20.58 -8.24 4.96
C ARG A 16 20.36 -7.30 6.12
N PHE A 17 19.20 -7.38 6.75
CA PHE A 17 18.78 -6.43 7.78
C PHE A 17 18.38 -7.15 9.08
N SER A 18 18.55 -6.46 10.21
CA SER A 18 17.97 -6.90 11.46
C SER A 18 16.48 -6.58 11.47
N VAL A 19 15.64 -7.60 11.35
CA VAL A 19 14.19 -7.47 11.29
C VAL A 19 13.58 -7.92 12.62
N GLY A 20 12.80 -7.06 13.25
CA GLY A 20 12.18 -7.33 14.54
C GLY A 20 10.90 -8.17 14.45
N ALA A 21 10.12 -7.99 13.38
CA ALA A 21 8.92 -8.76 13.08
C ALA A 21 8.53 -8.59 11.61
N VAL A 22 7.84 -9.60 11.05
CA VAL A 22 7.13 -9.49 9.78
C VAL A 22 5.64 -9.44 10.07
N TYR A 23 4.97 -8.44 9.53
CA TYR A 23 3.53 -8.27 9.68
C TYR A 23 2.82 -8.66 8.40
N VAL A 24 1.75 -9.44 8.53
CA VAL A 24 0.95 -9.96 7.41
C VAL A 24 -0.54 -9.72 7.66
N SER A 25 -1.37 -9.79 6.63
CA SER A 25 -2.82 -9.83 6.82
C SER A 25 -3.21 -11.17 7.47
N PRO A 26 -4.31 -11.23 8.24
CA PRO A 26 -4.78 -12.50 8.80
C PRO A 26 -4.96 -13.60 7.75
N LEU A 27 -5.49 -13.26 6.58
CA LEU A 27 -5.74 -14.20 5.48
C LEU A 27 -4.47 -14.82 4.90
N MET A 28 -3.33 -14.12 4.93
CA MET A 28 -2.07 -14.71 4.49
C MET A 28 -1.62 -15.90 5.36
N LEU A 29 -2.11 -16.01 6.59
CA LEU A 29 -1.80 -17.16 7.45
C LEU A 29 -2.57 -18.43 7.06
N GLU A 30 -3.68 -18.26 6.35
CA GLU A 30 -4.57 -19.32 5.88
C GLU A 30 -4.26 -19.72 4.43
N ASP A 31 -3.37 -18.99 3.77
CA ASP A 31 -2.98 -19.23 2.39
C ASP A 31 -1.93 -20.35 2.33
N GLU A 32 -2.29 -21.46 1.69
CA GLU A 32 -1.46 -22.66 1.51
C GLU A 32 -0.77 -22.69 0.13
N THR A 33 -0.69 -21.56 -0.57
CA THR A 33 0.00 -21.51 -1.87
C THR A 33 1.50 -21.72 -1.69
N PRO A 34 2.17 -22.41 -2.64
CA PRO A 34 3.61 -22.69 -2.54
C PRO A 34 4.48 -21.44 -2.38
N THR A 35 4.06 -20.31 -2.93
CA THR A 35 4.77 -19.02 -2.82
C THR A 35 4.73 -18.47 -1.40
N ILE A 36 3.59 -18.58 -0.73
CA ILE A 36 3.42 -18.18 0.69
C ILE A 36 4.17 -19.13 1.62
N GLU A 37 4.16 -20.43 1.33
CA GLU A 37 4.94 -21.40 2.11
C GLU A 37 6.45 -21.10 2.05
N ILE A 38 6.97 -20.74 0.88
CA ILE A 38 8.37 -20.33 0.71
C ILE A 38 8.68 -19.07 1.54
N LEU A 39 7.80 -18.07 1.51
CA LEU A 39 7.93 -16.86 2.33
C LEU A 39 8.00 -17.21 3.82
N PHE A 40 7.04 -17.99 4.30
CA PHE A 40 6.99 -18.34 5.73
C PHE A 40 8.14 -19.25 6.17
N ALA A 41 8.64 -20.12 5.27
CA ALA A 41 9.85 -20.88 5.52
C ALA A 41 11.06 -19.97 5.71
N ALA A 42 11.24 -18.97 4.86
CA ALA A 42 12.33 -18.00 4.98
C ALA A 42 12.24 -17.16 6.28
N ILE A 43 11.04 -16.75 6.68
CA ILE A 43 10.82 -16.02 7.93
C ILE A 43 11.14 -16.90 9.14
N ARG A 44 10.71 -18.16 9.13
CA ARG A 44 11.02 -19.13 10.21
C ARG A 44 12.53 -19.41 10.30
N GLU A 45 13.20 -19.59 9.17
CA GLU A 45 14.67 -19.78 9.12
C GLU A 45 15.42 -18.59 9.72
N ALA A 46 14.96 -17.37 9.41
CA ALA A 46 15.50 -16.15 9.99
C ALA A 46 15.15 -15.96 11.48
N LYS A 47 14.29 -16.81 12.05
CA LYS A 47 13.78 -16.73 13.44
C LYS A 47 13.11 -15.39 13.75
N VAL A 48 12.46 -14.79 12.78
CA VAL A 48 11.73 -13.54 12.92
C VAL A 48 10.26 -13.85 13.24
N PRO A 49 9.66 -13.22 14.24
CA PRO A 49 8.27 -13.44 14.56
C PRO A 49 7.35 -12.92 13.47
N ILE A 50 6.29 -13.69 13.17
CA ILE A 50 5.19 -13.26 12.30
C ILE A 50 4.09 -12.71 13.21
N ARG A 51 3.50 -11.60 12.81
CA ARG A 51 2.37 -10.95 13.49
C ARG A 51 1.33 -10.56 12.45
N THR A 52 0.08 -10.51 12.86
CA THR A 52 -1.00 -10.02 11.99
C THR A 52 -1.25 -8.53 12.20
N LEU A 53 -1.74 -7.89 11.15
CA LEU A 53 -2.28 -6.54 11.19
C LEU A 53 -3.71 -6.55 10.64
N SER A 54 -4.60 -5.91 11.38
CA SER A 54 -5.97 -5.70 10.98
C SER A 54 -6.42 -4.27 11.28
N ARG A 55 -7.54 -3.87 10.74
CA ARG A 55 -8.10 -2.52 10.89
C ARG A 55 -8.09 -2.06 12.35
N SER A 56 -7.69 -0.82 12.55
CA SER A 56 -7.51 -0.13 13.83
C SER A 56 -6.22 -0.47 14.59
N ASP A 57 -5.42 -1.46 14.15
CA ASP A 57 -4.10 -1.67 14.73
C ASP A 57 -3.21 -0.45 14.49
N ARG A 58 -2.36 -0.17 15.47
CA ARG A 58 -1.43 0.96 15.43
C ARG A 58 -0.03 0.54 15.84
N LEU A 59 0.95 1.01 15.08
CA LEU A 59 2.37 0.89 15.41
C LEU A 59 2.94 2.30 15.54
N THR A 60 3.68 2.55 16.62
CA THR A 60 4.29 3.88 16.85
C THR A 60 5.79 3.72 17.07
N ALA A 61 6.57 4.54 16.40
CA ALA A 61 8.02 4.61 16.57
C ALA A 61 8.54 6.01 16.19
N ALA A 62 9.39 6.58 17.02
CA ALA A 62 10.09 7.84 16.76
C ALA A 62 9.17 8.99 16.26
N GLY A 63 8.00 9.16 16.87
CA GLY A 63 7.04 10.20 16.50
C GLY A 63 6.23 9.90 15.23
N THR A 64 6.41 8.73 14.64
CA THR A 64 5.61 8.24 13.52
C THR A 64 4.53 7.30 14.01
N THR A 65 3.32 7.43 13.50
CA THR A 65 2.21 6.51 13.76
C THR A 65 1.80 5.85 12.44
N LEU A 66 1.77 4.52 12.43
CA LEU A 66 1.16 3.73 11.38
C LEU A 66 -0.18 3.23 11.88
N THR A 67 -1.25 3.50 11.13
CA THR A 67 -2.61 3.02 11.43
C THR A 67 -3.07 2.12 10.29
N VAL A 68 -3.54 0.92 10.61
CA VAL A 68 -4.13 0.00 9.64
C VAL A 68 -5.57 0.42 9.38
N LEU A 69 -5.89 0.71 8.12
CA LEU A 69 -7.24 1.09 7.70
C LEU A 69 -8.03 -0.10 7.14
N HIS A 70 -7.34 -1.10 6.58
CA HIS A 70 -7.90 -2.30 5.97
C HIS A 70 -6.85 -3.42 6.00
N PRO A 71 -7.21 -4.71 5.99
CA PRO A 71 -8.55 -5.27 6.15
C PRO A 71 -9.04 -5.28 7.61
N THR A 72 -10.32 -5.62 7.82
CA THR A 72 -10.81 -6.01 9.15
C THR A 72 -10.23 -7.36 9.56
N ALA A 73 -10.34 -7.75 10.82
CA ALA A 73 -9.84 -9.05 11.30
C ALA A 73 -10.52 -10.25 10.59
N ALA A 74 -11.80 -10.10 10.21
CA ALA A 74 -12.52 -11.11 9.42
C ALA A 74 -12.15 -11.07 7.92
N GLY A 75 -11.57 -9.94 7.44
CA GLY A 75 -11.30 -9.75 6.02
C GLY A 75 -12.55 -9.54 5.16
N ILE A 76 -12.35 -9.66 3.86
CA ILE A 76 -13.39 -9.78 2.85
C ILE A 76 -13.45 -11.25 2.44
N GLU A 77 -14.60 -11.89 2.65
CA GLU A 77 -14.76 -13.33 2.39
C GLU A 77 -15.15 -13.63 0.95
N GLU A 78 -15.85 -12.69 0.30
CA GLU A 78 -16.33 -12.85 -1.07
C GLU A 78 -16.16 -11.56 -1.86
N THR A 79 -15.86 -11.68 -3.15
CA THR A 79 -15.87 -10.57 -4.10
C THR A 79 -16.55 -11.00 -5.40
N HIS A 80 -17.35 -10.10 -5.97
CA HIS A 80 -18.00 -10.34 -7.27
C HIS A 80 -17.05 -10.11 -8.44
N HIS A 81 -15.98 -9.36 -8.23
CA HIS A 81 -14.97 -9.01 -9.23
C HIS A 81 -13.61 -8.88 -8.58
N GLY A 82 -12.55 -9.20 -9.32
CA GLY A 82 -11.17 -9.07 -8.85
C GLY A 82 -10.72 -10.23 -7.97
N SER A 83 -9.55 -10.07 -7.38
CA SER A 83 -8.93 -11.05 -6.49
C SER A 83 -9.35 -10.81 -5.05
N LEU A 84 -9.59 -11.91 -4.29
CA LEU A 84 -9.77 -11.83 -2.84
C LEU A 84 -8.52 -11.30 -2.14
N ASP A 85 -7.34 -11.64 -2.64
CA ASP A 85 -6.06 -11.15 -2.11
C ASP A 85 -5.97 -9.64 -2.25
N ASN A 86 -6.28 -9.10 -3.43
CA ASN A 86 -6.32 -7.66 -3.67
C ASN A 86 -7.37 -6.97 -2.80
N ALA A 87 -8.58 -7.57 -2.69
CA ALA A 87 -9.63 -7.04 -1.83
C ALA A 87 -9.24 -7.00 -0.35
N ASN A 88 -8.27 -7.80 0.06
CA ASN A 88 -7.73 -7.87 1.43
C ASN A 88 -6.33 -7.26 1.58
N SER A 89 -5.90 -6.42 0.65
CA SER A 89 -4.65 -5.68 0.77
C SER A 89 -4.57 -4.90 2.08
N ILE A 90 -3.43 -4.95 2.74
CA ILE A 90 -3.18 -4.10 3.91
C ILE A 90 -3.07 -2.65 3.44
N VAL A 91 -3.93 -1.78 3.98
CA VAL A 91 -3.87 -0.33 3.76
C VAL A 91 -3.34 0.34 5.02
N LEU A 92 -2.24 1.08 4.87
CA LEU A 92 -1.56 1.75 5.96
C LEU A 92 -1.60 3.27 5.79
N SER A 93 -2.10 3.98 6.79
CA SER A 93 -1.89 5.42 6.96
C SER A 93 -0.65 5.63 7.82
N ILE A 94 0.33 6.36 7.31
CA ILE A 94 1.56 6.75 8.01
C ILE A 94 1.47 8.23 8.31
N GLU A 95 1.49 8.58 9.60
CA GLU A 95 1.46 9.97 10.05
C GLU A 95 2.76 10.33 10.75
N HIS A 96 3.36 11.44 10.34
CA HIS A 96 4.54 12.01 10.95
C HIS A 96 4.51 13.54 10.86
N THR A 97 4.68 14.23 11.98
CA THR A 97 4.71 15.73 12.04
C THR A 97 3.54 16.42 11.33
N GLY A 98 2.33 15.83 11.40
CA GLY A 98 1.12 16.39 10.78
C GLY A 98 0.98 16.11 9.28
N ARG A 99 1.87 15.31 8.69
CA ARG A 99 1.81 14.86 7.30
C ARG A 99 1.38 13.40 7.22
N ARG A 100 0.68 13.05 6.13
CA ARG A 100 0.11 11.72 5.95
C ARG A 100 0.49 11.11 4.61
N ILE A 101 0.99 9.87 4.68
CA ILE A 101 1.22 9.02 3.51
C ILE A 101 0.27 7.83 3.59
N LEU A 102 -0.36 7.47 2.47
CA LEU A 102 -1.23 6.32 2.37
C LEU A 102 -0.62 5.26 1.46
N LEU A 103 -0.38 4.07 2.01
CA LEU A 103 0.05 2.88 1.29
C LEU A 103 -1.16 1.96 1.12
N THR A 104 -1.48 1.58 -0.10
CA THR A 104 -2.75 0.97 -0.45
C THR A 104 -2.66 -0.49 -0.86
N GLY A 105 -1.44 -0.99 -1.15
CA GLY A 105 -1.31 -2.27 -1.84
C GLY A 105 -2.12 -2.27 -3.13
N ASP A 106 -2.65 -3.42 -3.48
CA ASP A 106 -3.48 -3.60 -4.68
C ASP A 106 -4.98 -3.58 -4.37
N LEU A 107 -5.36 -2.75 -3.40
CA LEU A 107 -6.75 -2.66 -2.96
C LEU A 107 -7.70 -2.37 -4.13
N GLU A 108 -8.70 -3.25 -4.28
CA GLU A 108 -9.76 -3.15 -5.28
C GLU A 108 -11.07 -3.78 -4.80
N SER A 109 -12.09 -3.76 -5.64
CA SER A 109 -13.36 -4.48 -5.45
C SER A 109 -14.00 -4.20 -4.09
N ALA A 110 -14.48 -5.22 -3.39
CA ALA A 110 -15.21 -5.09 -2.12
C ALA A 110 -14.36 -4.45 -1.00
N GLY A 111 -13.04 -4.69 -0.98
CA GLY A 111 -12.13 -4.03 -0.03
C GLY A 111 -12.05 -2.53 -0.25
N LEU A 112 -11.94 -2.11 -1.51
CA LEU A 112 -11.97 -0.69 -1.86
C LEU A 112 -13.33 -0.05 -1.54
N GLU A 113 -14.44 -0.74 -1.81
CA GLU A 113 -15.78 -0.26 -1.46
C GLU A 113 -15.92 -0.06 0.05
N ALA A 114 -15.43 -1.01 0.83
CA ALA A 114 -15.42 -0.90 2.29
C ALA A 114 -14.59 0.30 2.78
N LEU A 115 -13.43 0.56 2.16
CA LEU A 115 -12.61 1.72 2.51
C LEU A 115 -13.29 3.03 2.11
N LEU A 116 -13.85 3.13 0.90
CA LEU A 116 -14.51 4.33 0.41
C LEU A 116 -15.82 4.67 1.15
N ALA A 117 -16.43 3.69 1.82
CA ALA A 117 -17.60 3.91 2.68
C ALA A 117 -17.23 4.62 4.00
N GLU A 118 -15.95 4.64 4.37
CA GLU A 118 -15.46 5.38 5.52
C GLU A 118 -15.38 6.88 5.23
N ARG A 119 -15.16 7.68 6.29
CA ARG A 119 -14.95 9.12 6.13
C ARG A 119 -13.74 9.39 5.24
N PRO A 120 -13.83 10.36 4.32
CA PRO A 120 -12.69 10.82 3.55
C PRO A 120 -11.47 11.10 4.43
N LEU A 121 -10.30 10.80 3.91
CA LEU A 121 -9.04 10.90 4.63
C LEU A 121 -8.04 11.69 3.79
N ASP A 122 -7.90 12.98 4.08
CA ASP A 122 -6.95 13.85 3.38
C ASP A 122 -5.52 13.32 3.57
N CYS A 123 -4.84 13.09 2.45
CA CYS A 123 -3.48 12.56 2.41
C CYS A 123 -2.57 13.48 1.61
N ASP A 124 -1.36 13.71 2.10
CA ASP A 124 -0.38 14.48 1.34
C ASP A 124 0.20 13.64 0.18
N VAL A 125 0.48 12.37 0.44
CA VAL A 125 1.03 11.42 -0.55
C VAL A 125 0.24 10.12 -0.52
N ILE A 126 -0.11 9.59 -1.70
CA ILE A 126 -0.68 8.24 -1.81
C ILE A 126 0.13 7.39 -2.80
N LEU A 127 0.16 6.08 -2.57
CA LEU A 127 0.39 5.13 -3.64
C LEU A 127 -0.95 4.88 -4.35
N ALA A 128 -0.93 4.90 -5.69
CA ALA A 128 -2.13 4.58 -6.46
C ALA A 128 -2.49 3.11 -6.26
N PRO A 129 -3.70 2.77 -5.77
CA PRO A 129 -4.07 1.38 -5.52
C PRO A 129 -3.91 0.53 -6.78
N HIS A 130 -3.43 -0.69 -6.62
CA HIS A 130 -3.22 -1.66 -7.68
C HIS A 130 -2.47 -1.04 -8.87
N HIS A 131 -1.35 -0.37 -8.56
CA HIS A 131 -0.46 0.29 -9.54
C HIS A 131 -1.14 1.34 -10.44
N GLY A 132 -2.31 1.82 -10.06
CA GLY A 132 -3.15 2.69 -10.89
C GLY A 132 -4.04 1.93 -11.86
N SER A 133 -4.53 0.76 -11.47
CA SER A 133 -5.55 0.01 -12.19
C SER A 133 -6.87 0.77 -12.28
N ARG A 134 -7.62 0.59 -13.37
CA ARG A 134 -9.01 1.07 -13.48
C ARG A 134 -9.94 0.42 -12.46
N HIS A 135 -9.65 -0.81 -12.05
CA HIS A 135 -10.45 -1.55 -11.07
C HIS A 135 -10.37 -0.94 -9.66
N SER A 136 -9.37 -0.09 -9.40
CA SER A 136 -9.24 0.66 -8.15
C SER A 136 -10.02 1.99 -8.11
N ARG A 137 -11.00 2.20 -9.02
CA ARG A 137 -11.90 3.36 -9.04
C ARG A 137 -11.13 4.70 -8.83
N PRO A 138 -10.18 5.05 -9.71
CA PRO A 138 -9.20 6.11 -9.46
C PRO A 138 -9.83 7.48 -9.19
N VAL A 139 -10.99 7.79 -9.77
CA VAL A 139 -11.71 9.06 -9.52
C VAL A 139 -12.25 9.11 -8.09
N ASP A 140 -12.96 8.06 -7.68
CA ASP A 140 -13.56 8.00 -6.34
C ASP A 140 -12.48 7.96 -5.26
N PHE A 141 -11.41 7.18 -5.51
CA PHE A 141 -10.29 7.09 -4.57
C PHE A 141 -9.53 8.42 -4.44
N ALA A 142 -9.31 9.13 -5.55
CA ALA A 142 -8.68 10.44 -5.53
C ALA A 142 -9.54 11.51 -4.83
N LEU A 143 -10.87 11.40 -4.92
CA LEU A 143 -11.78 12.29 -4.18
C LEU A 143 -11.82 11.97 -2.69
N TRP A 144 -11.76 10.69 -2.34
CA TRP A 144 -11.78 10.23 -0.95
C TRP A 144 -10.49 10.57 -0.20
N SER A 145 -9.34 10.50 -0.87
CA SER A 145 -8.00 10.68 -0.27
C SER A 145 -7.40 12.09 -0.48
N ASP A 146 -7.99 12.91 -1.34
CA ASP A 146 -7.58 14.28 -1.73
C ASP A 146 -6.05 14.53 -1.75
N PRO A 147 -5.25 13.75 -2.49
CA PRO A 147 -3.81 13.77 -2.38
C PRO A 147 -3.18 14.99 -3.07
N GLU A 148 -2.13 15.56 -2.48
CA GLU A 148 -1.23 16.46 -3.20
C GLU A 148 -0.37 15.69 -4.22
N TRP A 149 0.14 14.52 -3.81
CA TRP A 149 0.99 13.67 -4.62
C TRP A 149 0.44 12.25 -4.73
N THR A 150 0.34 11.76 -5.96
CA THR A 150 0.06 10.35 -6.24
C THR A 150 1.29 9.72 -6.87
N ILE A 151 1.72 8.58 -6.34
CA ILE A 151 2.81 7.79 -6.89
C ILE A 151 2.20 6.51 -7.46
N ALA A 152 2.29 6.31 -8.78
CA ALA A 152 1.91 5.08 -9.44
C ALA A 152 3.15 4.22 -9.67
N ILE A 153 3.18 3.04 -9.06
CA ILE A 153 4.26 2.07 -9.19
C ILE A 153 3.98 1.23 -10.44
N THR A 154 4.64 1.55 -11.55
CA THR A 154 4.39 0.90 -12.84
C THR A 154 5.70 0.50 -13.49
N GLY A 155 5.60 -0.39 -14.48
CA GLY A 155 6.68 -0.62 -15.44
C GLY A 155 6.83 0.54 -16.44
N LEU A 156 7.38 0.25 -17.63
CA LEU A 156 7.59 1.27 -18.67
C LEU A 156 6.30 1.70 -19.38
N SER A 157 5.20 0.96 -19.21
CA SER A 157 3.91 1.30 -19.80
C SER A 157 3.27 2.49 -19.10
N ASP A 158 2.65 3.36 -19.87
CA ASP A 158 1.90 4.50 -19.34
C ASP A 158 0.61 4.05 -18.64
N LEU A 159 0.20 4.83 -17.65
CA LEU A 159 -1.13 4.71 -17.09
C LEU A 159 -2.20 4.99 -18.17
N PRO A 160 -3.35 4.30 -18.09
CA PRO A 160 -4.49 4.68 -18.91
C PRO A 160 -4.81 6.17 -18.76
N PRO A 161 -5.15 6.89 -19.87
CA PRO A 161 -5.35 8.34 -19.82
C PRO A 161 -6.41 8.81 -18.81
N ASP A 162 -7.47 8.03 -18.63
CA ASP A 162 -8.55 8.28 -17.67
C ASP A 162 -8.06 8.16 -16.23
N VAL A 163 -7.23 7.16 -15.92
CA VAL A 163 -6.59 6.99 -14.61
C VAL A 163 -5.62 8.14 -14.33
N ALA A 164 -4.76 8.45 -15.31
CA ALA A 164 -3.82 9.56 -15.17
C ALA A 164 -4.54 10.91 -14.97
N ALA A 165 -5.70 11.11 -15.63
CA ALA A 165 -6.51 12.32 -15.45
C ALA A 165 -7.11 12.42 -14.04
N ALA A 166 -7.57 11.30 -13.46
CA ALA A 166 -8.12 11.28 -12.10
C ALA A 166 -7.12 11.78 -11.05
N TYR A 167 -5.84 11.41 -11.21
CA TYR A 167 -4.76 11.79 -10.28
C TYR A 167 -4.04 13.10 -10.66
N ARG A 168 -4.36 13.73 -11.80
CA ARG A 168 -3.78 15.02 -12.26
C ARG A 168 -4.74 16.19 -12.19
N ALA A 169 -5.73 16.16 -11.33
CA ALA A 169 -6.62 17.30 -11.12
C ALA A 169 -5.83 18.56 -10.70
N PRO A 170 -6.37 19.78 -10.82
CA PRO A 170 -5.72 21.00 -10.37
C PRO A 170 -5.22 20.89 -8.93
N GLY A 171 -3.96 21.23 -8.71
CA GLY A 171 -3.28 21.13 -7.40
C GLY A 171 -2.72 19.74 -7.07
N ARG A 172 -3.01 18.70 -7.87
CA ARG A 172 -2.51 17.33 -7.67
C ARG A 172 -1.39 16.98 -8.64
N ARG A 173 -0.44 16.22 -8.18
CA ARG A 173 0.76 15.81 -8.93
C ARG A 173 0.85 14.29 -9.01
N LEU A 174 1.06 13.76 -10.20
CA LEU A 174 1.22 12.33 -10.47
C LEU A 174 2.66 12.03 -10.86
N ILE A 175 3.30 11.13 -10.11
CA ILE A 175 4.61 10.56 -10.40
C ILE A 175 4.42 9.12 -10.88
N HIS A 176 5.15 8.76 -11.91
CA HIS A 176 5.11 7.47 -12.59
C HIS A 176 6.49 6.81 -12.49
N THR A 177 6.62 5.77 -11.66
CA THR A 177 7.95 5.19 -11.36
C THR A 177 8.65 4.59 -12.58
N GLY A 178 7.89 4.08 -13.56
CA GLY A 178 8.45 3.59 -14.81
C GLY A 178 9.24 4.64 -15.61
N ARG A 179 8.88 5.91 -15.45
CA ARG A 179 9.59 7.05 -16.05
C ARG A 179 10.61 7.67 -15.10
N SER A 180 10.21 7.90 -13.86
CA SER A 180 10.99 8.65 -12.87
C SER A 180 11.98 7.79 -12.08
N GLY A 181 11.93 6.45 -12.21
CA GLY A 181 12.73 5.53 -11.38
C GLY A 181 12.26 5.51 -9.93
N ALA A 182 13.17 5.26 -9.01
CA ALA A 182 12.86 5.27 -7.59
C ALA A 182 12.42 6.66 -7.13
N VAL A 183 11.42 6.70 -6.25
CA VAL A 183 10.91 7.92 -5.64
C VAL A 183 11.21 7.89 -4.15
N LEU A 184 11.92 8.88 -3.66
CA LEU A 184 12.15 9.10 -2.25
C LEU A 184 11.18 10.16 -1.73
N VAL A 185 10.34 9.79 -0.77
CA VAL A 185 9.49 10.71 -0.02
C VAL A 185 10.15 10.94 1.32
N ARG A 186 10.40 12.19 1.66
CA ARG A 186 10.98 12.59 2.94
C ARG A 186 9.97 13.45 3.71
N LEU A 187 9.73 13.05 4.94
CA LEU A 187 8.97 13.81 5.92
C LEU A 187 9.95 14.38 6.95
N ALA A 188 10.06 15.68 7.06
CA ALA A 188 10.90 16.32 8.04
C ALA A 188 10.33 17.70 8.41
N ASP A 189 10.31 18.03 9.69
CA ASP A 189 9.91 19.36 10.20
C ASP A 189 8.51 19.83 9.74
N GLY A 190 7.59 18.86 9.53
CA GLY A 190 6.24 19.15 9.03
C GLY A 190 6.17 19.40 7.52
N GLU A 191 7.26 19.20 6.80
CA GLU A 191 7.35 19.37 5.36
C GLU A 191 7.46 18.03 4.63
N ILE A 192 6.96 18.01 3.38
CA ILE A 192 7.13 16.89 2.47
C ILE A 192 8.00 17.30 1.30
N SER A 193 8.98 16.49 1.01
CA SER A 193 9.77 16.62 -0.21
C SER A 193 9.83 15.28 -0.95
N LEU A 194 9.71 15.35 -2.28
CA LEU A 194 9.84 14.21 -3.16
C LEU A 194 11.03 14.41 -4.10
N SER A 195 11.82 13.36 -4.27
CA SER A 195 12.88 13.33 -5.27
C SER A 195 12.84 12.02 -6.05
N CYS A 196 13.11 12.12 -7.35
CA CYS A 196 13.10 11.01 -8.28
C CYS A 196 14.53 10.68 -8.72
N GLN A 197 14.79 9.39 -8.98
CA GLN A 197 16.09 8.95 -9.48
C GLN A 197 16.39 9.47 -10.90
N ARG A 198 15.32 9.66 -11.70
CA ARG A 198 15.38 10.23 -13.04
C ARG A 198 14.54 11.50 -13.05
N PRO A 199 15.02 12.57 -13.70
CA PRO A 199 14.29 13.82 -13.80
C PRO A 199 13.04 13.71 -14.68
#